data_7754c07cb3acdfaff3473d14de988ffb
#
_entry.id   7754c07cb3acdfaff3473d14de988ffb
#
_cell.length_a   1.000
_cell.length_b   1.000
_cell.length_c   1.000
_cell.angle_alpha   90.00
_cell.angle_beta   90.00
_cell.angle_gamma   90.00
#
_symmetry.space_group_name_H-M   'P 1'
#
loop_
_entity.id
_entity.type
_entity.pdbx_description
1 polymer ?
#
loop_
_entity_poly.entity_id
_entity_poly.type
_entity_poly.pdbx_seq_one_letter_code
_entity_poly.pdbx_strand_id
1 'polypeptide(L)'
;MKRNLLLGLLALSALISCSRGDNAPRLVIITFDGLRWQELYSGADEGLVGNEKFVRQPSELKDKYWKETAEERRETLMPFIWSYAPTHGYMLGNRNKGSQMTVSNTMNFSYPGYSEMFCGWPDDARIHSNDPIPNPNVSVLEVVNQDPRYKGKVMMYSSWESIRYAVNNERGCFKASCAHEPCYTDSYVARLLQDVDAGTPNAGFEASERLDCITYGMAMETLMKEHP
;
A
#
# COMPACT_ATOMS: atom_id res chain seq x y z
N MET A 1 47.55 32.54 -22.93
CA MET A 1 46.26 32.17 -23.61
C MET A 1 45.84 30.69 -23.42
N LYS A 2 46.73 29.71 -23.44
CA LYS A 2 46.33 28.27 -23.33
C LYS A 2 45.80 27.83 -21.94
N ARG A 3 46.19 28.50 -20.86
CA ARG A 3 45.77 28.12 -19.46
C ARG A 3 44.33 28.56 -19.16
N ASN A 4 43.83 29.63 -19.74
CA ASN A 4 42.47 30.11 -19.52
C ASN A 4 41.44 29.35 -20.38
N LEU A 5 41.87 28.71 -21.48
CA LEU A 5 41.00 27.86 -22.29
C LEU A 5 40.71 26.52 -21.59
N LEU A 6 41.69 26.00 -20.83
CA LEU A 6 41.51 24.74 -20.11
C LEU A 6 40.55 24.89 -18.91
N LEU A 7 40.59 26.04 -18.25
CA LEU A 7 39.66 26.37 -17.13
C LEU A 7 38.23 26.60 -17.62
N GLY A 8 38.07 27.15 -18.82
CA GLY A 8 36.75 27.33 -19.47
C GLY A 8 36.12 25.98 -19.87
N LEU A 9 36.92 25.01 -20.33
CA LEU A 9 36.44 23.67 -20.68
C LEU A 9 36.06 22.83 -19.46
N LEU A 10 36.80 22.99 -18.35
CA LEU A 10 36.46 22.34 -17.07
C LEU A 10 35.19 22.92 -16.42
N ALA A 11 34.95 24.23 -16.56
CA ALA A 11 33.72 24.86 -16.07
C ALA A 11 32.50 24.49 -16.92
N LEU A 12 32.67 24.27 -18.23
CA LEU A 12 31.58 23.86 -19.12
C LEU A 12 31.19 22.41 -18.94
N SER A 13 32.13 21.53 -18.56
CA SER A 13 31.82 20.12 -18.24
C SER A 13 31.09 19.94 -16.89
N ALA A 14 31.23 20.90 -15.97
CA ALA A 14 30.47 20.89 -14.70
C ALA A 14 29.00 21.34 -14.86
N LEU A 15 28.66 22.01 -15.97
CA LEU A 15 27.28 22.47 -16.23
C LEU A 15 26.43 21.45 -17.01
N ILE A 16 27.03 20.35 -17.51
CA ILE A 16 26.28 19.28 -18.20
C ILE A 16 25.81 18.20 -17.20
N SER A 17 26.07 18.34 -15.90
CA SER A 17 25.59 17.44 -14.84
C SER A 17 24.20 17.80 -14.31
N CYS A 18 23.43 18.64 -15.00
CA CYS A 18 22.09 18.98 -14.57
C CYS A 18 21.02 18.41 -15.50
N SER A 19 20.17 17.62 -14.93
CA SER A 19 18.94 16.97 -15.41
C SER A 19 19.13 15.68 -16.22
N ARG A 20 19.74 14.64 -15.62
CA ARG A 20 19.13 13.34 -15.80
C ARG A 20 17.82 13.38 -15.01
N GLY A 21 16.72 13.66 -15.70
CA GLY A 21 15.40 13.41 -15.16
C GLY A 21 15.43 12.01 -14.56
N ASP A 22 14.88 11.85 -13.39
CA ASP A 22 14.86 10.58 -12.65
C ASP A 22 13.94 9.61 -13.42
N ASN A 23 14.50 8.96 -14.45
CA ASN A 23 13.80 7.98 -15.30
C ASN A 23 13.73 6.60 -14.64
N ALA A 24 14.02 6.48 -13.35
CA ALA A 24 13.87 5.23 -12.65
C ALA A 24 12.38 4.85 -12.63
N PRO A 25 12.02 3.60 -12.94
CA PRO A 25 10.64 3.14 -12.84
C PRO A 25 10.12 3.34 -11.40
N ARG A 26 8.85 3.75 -11.29
CA ARG A 26 8.17 3.89 -10.01
C ARG A 26 7.19 2.74 -9.83
N LEU A 27 7.09 2.26 -8.60
CA LEU A 27 6.16 1.21 -8.22
C LEU A 27 5.34 1.68 -7.02
N VAL A 28 4.03 1.58 -7.13
CA VAL A 28 3.09 1.76 -6.02
C VAL A 28 2.45 0.42 -5.73
N ILE A 29 2.57 -0.07 -4.50
CA ILE A 29 1.90 -1.28 -4.02
C ILE A 29 0.77 -0.84 -3.10
N ILE A 30 -0.46 -1.25 -3.41
CA ILE A 30 -1.64 -0.98 -2.60
C ILE A 30 -2.18 -2.33 -2.14
N THR A 31 -2.28 -2.50 -0.83
CA THR A 31 -2.80 -3.72 -0.21
C THR A 31 -4.07 -3.42 0.57
N PHE A 32 -5.02 -4.33 0.51
CA PHE A 32 -6.27 -4.28 1.25
C PHE A 32 -6.37 -5.52 2.12
N ASP A 33 -6.31 -5.34 3.44
CA ASP A 33 -6.58 -6.43 4.37
C ASP A 33 -8.08 -6.77 4.36
N GLY A 34 -8.40 -8.05 4.52
CA GLY A 34 -9.78 -8.52 4.57
C GLY A 34 -10.56 -8.50 3.23
N LEU A 35 -10.02 -7.96 2.15
CA LEU A 35 -10.67 -7.99 0.84
C LEU A 35 -10.59 -9.38 0.23
N ARG A 36 -11.74 -10.06 0.14
CA ARG A 36 -11.80 -11.39 -0.46
C ARG A 36 -11.87 -11.32 -1.99
N TRP A 37 -11.39 -12.34 -2.65
CA TRP A 37 -11.50 -12.46 -4.11
C TRP A 37 -12.95 -12.44 -4.61
N GLN A 38 -13.91 -12.90 -3.79
CA GLN A 38 -15.33 -12.89 -4.10
C GLN A 38 -15.85 -11.47 -4.33
N GLU A 39 -15.57 -10.54 -3.42
CA GLU A 39 -15.96 -9.14 -3.58
C GLU A 39 -15.29 -8.51 -4.81
N LEU A 40 -14.01 -8.82 -5.04
CA LEU A 40 -13.30 -8.29 -6.19
C LEU A 40 -13.94 -8.73 -7.51
N TYR A 41 -14.31 -10.02 -7.64
CA TYR A 41 -14.76 -10.58 -8.91
C TYR A 41 -16.27 -10.76 -9.04
N SER A 42 -17.01 -10.75 -7.95
CA SER A 42 -18.46 -10.94 -7.93
C SER A 42 -19.23 -9.80 -7.28
N GLY A 43 -18.52 -8.82 -6.67
CA GLY A 43 -19.14 -7.68 -5.99
C GLY A 43 -19.79 -8.06 -4.67
N ALA A 44 -20.81 -7.33 -4.26
CA ALA A 44 -21.49 -7.55 -2.98
C ALA A 44 -22.03 -8.98 -2.86
N ASP A 45 -21.72 -9.62 -1.72
CA ASP A 45 -22.19 -10.97 -1.38
C ASP A 45 -23.60 -10.87 -0.75
N GLU A 46 -24.58 -11.60 -1.32
CA GLU A 46 -25.97 -11.54 -0.87
C GLU A 46 -26.11 -12.01 0.59
N GLY A 47 -25.37 -13.05 0.98
CA GLY A 47 -25.42 -13.60 2.33
C GLY A 47 -24.78 -12.68 3.40
N LEU A 48 -23.94 -11.74 2.98
CA LEU A 48 -23.31 -10.77 3.86
C LEU A 48 -24.03 -9.43 3.87
N VAL A 49 -24.38 -8.89 2.70
CA VAL A 49 -24.95 -7.53 2.58
C VAL A 49 -26.31 -7.40 3.30
N GLY A 50 -27.07 -8.49 3.38
CA GLY A 50 -28.38 -8.53 4.05
C GLY A 50 -28.34 -9.03 5.50
N ASN A 51 -27.19 -9.33 6.06
CA ASN A 51 -27.07 -9.98 7.35
C ASN A 51 -26.79 -9.00 8.48
N GLU A 52 -27.76 -8.79 9.37
CA GLU A 52 -27.69 -7.87 10.51
C GLU A 52 -26.53 -8.19 11.49
N LYS A 53 -26.02 -9.42 11.49
CA LYS A 53 -24.85 -9.78 12.30
C LYS A 53 -23.59 -9.05 11.85
N PHE A 54 -23.48 -8.77 10.55
CA PHE A 54 -22.28 -8.16 9.94
C PHE A 54 -22.50 -6.73 9.49
N VAL A 55 -23.75 -6.33 9.28
CA VAL A 55 -24.12 -5.04 8.69
C VAL A 55 -25.11 -4.31 9.60
N ARG A 56 -24.79 -3.07 9.98
CA ARG A 56 -25.67 -2.26 10.83
C ARG A 56 -26.93 -1.79 10.11
N GLN A 57 -26.83 -1.53 8.81
CA GLN A 57 -27.90 -0.99 7.95
C GLN A 57 -28.02 -1.82 6.66
N PRO A 58 -28.53 -3.07 6.77
CA PRO A 58 -28.55 -4.00 5.63
C PRO A 58 -29.31 -3.48 4.42
N SER A 59 -30.46 -2.80 4.62
CA SER A 59 -31.25 -2.24 3.54
C SER A 59 -30.49 -1.17 2.76
N GLU A 60 -29.87 -0.21 3.43
CA GLU A 60 -29.08 0.84 2.78
C GLU A 60 -27.91 0.27 2.00
N LEU A 61 -27.20 -0.72 2.59
CA LEU A 61 -26.08 -1.35 1.95
C LEU A 61 -26.50 -2.14 0.72
N LYS A 62 -27.65 -2.84 0.82
CA LYS A 62 -28.24 -3.59 -0.29
C LYS A 62 -28.69 -2.63 -1.40
N ASP A 63 -29.39 -1.56 -1.09
CA ASP A 63 -29.84 -0.56 -2.08
C ASP A 63 -28.64 0.06 -2.83
N LYS A 64 -27.54 0.27 -2.12
CA LYS A 64 -26.36 0.90 -2.68
C LYS A 64 -25.54 -0.03 -3.56
N TYR A 65 -25.31 -1.27 -3.13
CA TYR A 65 -24.31 -2.15 -3.73
C TYR A 65 -24.84 -3.43 -4.35
N TRP A 66 -26.10 -3.81 -4.04
CA TRP A 66 -26.69 -5.01 -4.62
C TRP A 66 -27.18 -4.74 -6.04
N LYS A 67 -26.86 -5.65 -6.96
CA LYS A 67 -27.37 -5.72 -8.33
C LYS A 67 -27.60 -7.18 -8.69
N GLU A 68 -28.37 -7.43 -9.77
CA GLU A 68 -28.76 -8.75 -10.17
C GLU A 68 -27.58 -9.59 -10.67
N THR A 69 -26.68 -9.00 -11.46
CA THR A 69 -25.53 -9.70 -12.01
C THR A 69 -24.25 -9.45 -11.20
N ALA A 70 -23.34 -10.42 -11.22
CA ALA A 70 -22.04 -10.29 -10.59
C ALA A 70 -21.21 -9.14 -11.21
N GLU A 71 -21.35 -8.95 -12.50
CA GLU A 71 -20.74 -7.87 -13.27
C GLU A 71 -21.16 -6.51 -12.73
N GLU A 72 -22.45 -6.25 -12.64
CA GLU A 72 -22.99 -4.99 -12.12
C GLU A 72 -22.62 -4.77 -10.66
N ARG A 73 -22.65 -5.83 -9.83
CA ARG A 73 -22.25 -5.71 -8.40
C ARG A 73 -20.81 -5.32 -8.23
N ARG A 74 -19.88 -5.97 -8.95
CA ARG A 74 -18.45 -5.65 -8.83
C ARG A 74 -18.09 -4.27 -9.39
N GLU A 75 -18.74 -3.86 -10.48
CA GLU A 75 -18.59 -2.52 -11.05
C GLU A 75 -19.17 -1.43 -10.13
N THR A 76 -20.29 -1.73 -9.46
CA THR A 76 -20.86 -0.84 -8.46
C THR A 76 -19.98 -0.72 -7.22
N LEU A 77 -19.38 -1.83 -6.76
CA LEU A 77 -18.55 -1.87 -5.56
C LEU A 77 -17.18 -1.25 -5.79
N MET A 78 -16.56 -1.53 -6.94
CA MET A 78 -15.19 -1.13 -7.27
C MET A 78 -15.11 -0.51 -8.68
N PRO A 79 -15.78 0.62 -8.92
CA PRO A 79 -15.92 1.20 -10.27
C PRO A 79 -14.57 1.52 -10.92
N PHE A 80 -13.62 2.07 -10.17
CA PHE A 80 -12.28 2.38 -10.71
C PHE A 80 -11.55 1.11 -11.15
N ILE A 81 -11.53 0.08 -10.32
CA ILE A 81 -10.81 -1.18 -10.66
C ILE A 81 -11.39 -1.77 -11.94
N TRP A 82 -12.72 -1.85 -12.05
CA TRP A 82 -13.37 -2.49 -13.20
C TRP A 82 -13.41 -1.65 -14.47
N SER A 83 -13.35 -0.32 -14.36
CA SER A 83 -13.22 0.55 -15.52
C SER A 83 -11.79 0.65 -16.06
N TYR A 84 -10.79 0.50 -15.20
CA TYR A 84 -9.38 0.75 -15.55
C TYR A 84 -8.56 -0.54 -15.75
N ALA A 85 -8.52 -1.43 -14.77
CA ALA A 85 -7.60 -2.56 -14.76
C ALA A 85 -7.79 -3.54 -15.94
N PRO A 86 -9.02 -3.85 -16.43
CA PRO A 86 -9.20 -4.77 -17.55
C PRO A 86 -8.59 -4.29 -18.86
N THR A 87 -8.41 -2.98 -19.02
CA THR A 87 -7.90 -2.36 -20.25
C THR A 87 -6.46 -1.87 -20.14
N HIS A 88 -5.95 -1.67 -18.92
CA HIS A 88 -4.62 -1.08 -18.70
C HIS A 88 -3.65 -2.00 -17.93
N GLY A 89 -4.12 -3.16 -17.46
CA GLY A 89 -3.32 -4.04 -16.64
C GLY A 89 -3.75 -5.50 -16.71
N TYR A 90 -3.40 -6.24 -15.68
CA TYR A 90 -3.75 -7.65 -15.53
C TYR A 90 -4.55 -7.85 -14.25
N MET A 91 -5.55 -8.73 -14.30
CA MET A 91 -6.35 -9.15 -13.15
C MET A 91 -6.17 -10.65 -12.95
N LEU A 92 -5.54 -11.02 -11.84
CA LEU A 92 -5.24 -12.41 -11.48
C LEU A 92 -6.06 -12.84 -10.27
N GLY A 93 -6.28 -14.16 -10.09
CA GLY A 93 -6.98 -14.71 -8.93
C GLY A 93 -8.48 -14.85 -9.10
N ASN A 94 -9.03 -14.67 -10.30
CA ASN A 94 -10.44 -14.99 -10.57
C ASN A 94 -10.67 -16.50 -10.61
N ARG A 95 -11.07 -17.07 -9.47
CA ARG A 95 -11.29 -18.50 -9.35
C ARG A 95 -12.43 -19.02 -10.23
N ASN A 96 -13.41 -18.18 -10.55
CA ASN A 96 -14.49 -18.51 -11.47
C ASN A 96 -13.98 -18.72 -12.91
N LYS A 97 -12.78 -18.24 -13.22
CA LYS A 97 -12.11 -18.42 -14.52
C LYS A 97 -10.86 -19.32 -14.42
N GLY A 98 -10.72 -20.07 -13.34
CA GLY A 98 -9.59 -20.99 -13.14
C GLY A 98 -8.26 -20.32 -12.76
N SER A 99 -8.25 -19.00 -12.54
CA SER A 99 -7.06 -18.29 -12.08
C SER A 99 -7.01 -18.33 -10.55
N GLN A 100 -5.94 -18.89 -10.00
CA GLN A 100 -5.74 -18.97 -8.55
C GLN A 100 -4.58 -18.10 -8.12
N MET A 101 -4.81 -17.29 -7.10
CA MET A 101 -3.77 -16.64 -6.30
C MET A 101 -4.06 -16.97 -4.85
N THR A 102 -3.09 -17.58 -4.19
CA THR A 102 -3.19 -18.00 -2.79
C THR A 102 -1.85 -17.76 -2.11
N VAL A 103 -1.88 -17.53 -0.81
CA VAL A 103 -0.70 -17.64 0.02
C VAL A 103 -0.30 -19.11 0.15
N SER A 104 0.97 -19.37 0.41
CA SER A 104 1.52 -20.72 0.64
C SER A 104 1.69 -21.01 2.13
N ASN A 105 1.71 -19.98 2.99
CA ASN A 105 1.73 -20.19 4.43
C ASN A 105 0.42 -20.85 4.91
N THR A 106 0.49 -21.59 6.01
CA THR A 106 -0.65 -22.30 6.62
C THR A 106 -1.29 -21.50 7.76
N MET A 107 -0.81 -20.31 8.03
CA MET A 107 -1.28 -19.44 9.09
C MET A 107 -2.50 -18.64 8.63
N ASN A 108 -3.50 -18.52 9.49
CA ASN A 108 -4.70 -17.73 9.24
C ASN A 108 -4.61 -16.35 9.90
N PHE A 109 -3.48 -15.66 9.68
CA PHE A 109 -3.19 -14.33 10.23
C PHE A 109 -2.69 -13.39 9.12
N SER A 110 -2.93 -12.10 9.31
CA SER A 110 -2.53 -11.07 8.35
C SER A 110 -1.02 -10.93 8.26
N TYR A 111 -0.31 -10.87 9.40
CA TYR A 111 1.14 -10.70 9.41
C TYR A 111 1.90 -11.77 8.62
N PRO A 112 1.66 -13.09 8.77
CA PRO A 112 2.27 -14.12 7.94
C PRO A 112 2.00 -13.94 6.45
N GLY A 113 0.77 -13.52 6.08
CA GLY A 113 0.41 -13.23 4.69
C GLY A 113 1.20 -12.03 4.12
N TYR A 114 1.31 -10.94 4.87
CA TYR A 114 2.13 -9.79 4.49
C TYR A 114 3.61 -10.13 4.41
N SER A 115 4.11 -10.93 5.36
CA SER A 115 5.49 -11.41 5.32
C SER A 115 5.77 -12.20 4.03
N GLU A 116 4.91 -13.17 3.70
CA GLU A 116 5.06 -13.95 2.48
C GLU A 116 5.02 -13.06 1.23
N MET A 117 4.09 -12.11 1.17
CA MET A 117 3.94 -11.20 0.04
C MET A 117 5.18 -10.33 -0.17
N PHE A 118 5.76 -9.80 0.90
CA PHE A 118 6.91 -8.89 0.80
C PHE A 118 8.26 -9.60 0.77
N CYS A 119 8.36 -10.84 1.26
CA CYS A 119 9.60 -11.63 1.25
C CYS A 119 9.63 -12.66 0.12
N GLY A 120 8.47 -12.99 -0.49
CA GLY A 120 8.37 -13.92 -1.62
C GLY A 120 8.31 -15.40 -1.23
N TRP A 121 8.23 -15.73 0.06
CA TRP A 121 8.13 -17.11 0.56
C TRP A 121 7.54 -17.17 1.97
N PRO A 122 6.84 -18.27 2.34
CA PRO A 122 6.28 -18.46 3.68
C PRO A 122 7.35 -18.84 4.69
N ASP A 123 7.14 -18.47 5.96
CA ASP A 123 8.04 -18.80 7.06
C ASP A 123 7.23 -19.17 8.33
N ASP A 124 6.43 -20.19 8.23
CA ASP A 124 5.51 -20.63 9.27
C ASP A 124 6.23 -21.02 10.59
N ALA A 125 7.52 -21.37 10.50
CA ALA A 125 8.31 -21.74 11.66
C ALA A 125 8.65 -20.56 12.58
N ARG A 126 8.77 -19.35 12.01
CA ARG A 126 9.15 -18.13 12.74
C ARG A 126 8.08 -17.05 12.76
N ILE A 127 7.12 -17.12 11.81
CA ILE A 127 6.07 -16.13 11.61
C ILE A 127 4.73 -16.86 11.58
N HIS A 128 4.03 -16.87 12.71
CA HIS A 128 2.83 -17.69 12.91
C HIS A 128 1.69 -16.96 13.65
N SER A 129 1.82 -15.65 13.89
CA SER A 129 0.83 -14.81 14.56
C SER A 129 0.85 -13.38 14.03
N ASN A 130 0.00 -12.51 14.54
CA ASN A 130 0.03 -11.07 14.30
C ASN A 130 0.92 -10.30 15.31
N ASP A 131 1.76 -11.00 16.07
CA ASP A 131 2.64 -10.35 17.03
C ASP A 131 3.58 -9.36 16.36
N PRO A 132 3.79 -8.15 16.94
CA PRO A 132 4.60 -7.10 16.35
C PRO A 132 6.11 -7.39 16.54
N ILE A 133 6.59 -8.48 15.98
CA ILE A 133 7.98 -8.92 16.06
C ILE A 133 8.67 -8.62 14.72
N PRO A 134 9.83 -7.94 14.72
CA PRO A 134 10.52 -7.62 13.48
C PRO A 134 10.78 -8.87 12.62
N ASN A 135 10.37 -8.83 11.36
CA ASN A 135 10.52 -9.94 10.42
C ASN A 135 12.00 -10.31 10.25
N PRO A 136 12.37 -11.57 10.50
CA PRO A 136 13.74 -12.02 10.30
C PRO A 136 14.12 -12.11 8.81
N ASN A 137 13.13 -12.17 7.91
CA ASN A 137 13.34 -12.28 6.47
C ASN A 137 13.49 -10.90 5.83
N VAL A 138 14.29 -10.82 4.78
CA VAL A 138 14.53 -9.59 4.04
C VAL A 138 13.35 -9.33 3.10
N SER A 139 12.75 -8.15 3.22
CA SER A 139 11.64 -7.73 2.36
C SER A 139 12.13 -7.11 1.05
N VAL A 140 11.28 -7.15 0.03
CA VAL A 140 11.54 -6.47 -1.25
C VAL A 140 11.77 -4.97 -1.07
N LEU A 141 11.12 -4.34 -0.08
CA LEU A 141 11.30 -2.92 0.21
C LEU A 141 12.72 -2.62 0.71
N GLU A 142 13.28 -3.50 1.54
CA GLU A 142 14.68 -3.41 1.96
C GLU A 142 15.64 -3.53 0.76
N VAL A 143 15.39 -4.51 -0.11
CA VAL A 143 16.20 -4.73 -1.31
C VAL A 143 16.18 -3.50 -2.23
N VAL A 144 14.99 -2.96 -2.48
CA VAL A 144 14.84 -1.76 -3.31
C VAL A 144 15.53 -0.56 -2.67
N ASN A 145 15.41 -0.36 -1.36
CA ASN A 145 16.06 0.77 -0.67
C ASN A 145 17.59 0.68 -0.63
N GLN A 146 18.16 -0.51 -0.84
CA GLN A 146 19.61 -0.68 -0.98
C GLN A 146 20.15 -0.27 -2.36
N ASP A 147 19.29 -0.26 -3.39
CA ASP A 147 19.69 0.19 -4.73
C ASP A 147 19.94 1.70 -4.72
N PRO A 148 21.12 2.18 -5.17
CA PRO A 148 21.45 3.60 -5.17
C PRO A 148 20.43 4.50 -5.91
N ARG A 149 19.68 3.96 -6.87
CA ARG A 149 18.63 4.68 -7.61
C ARG A 149 17.41 5.00 -6.75
N TYR A 150 17.12 4.16 -5.75
CA TYR A 150 15.92 4.21 -4.93
C TYR A 150 16.20 4.49 -3.46
N LYS A 151 17.46 4.56 -3.06
CA LYS A 151 17.86 4.81 -1.68
C LYS A 151 17.24 6.10 -1.14
N GLY A 152 16.47 5.95 -0.07
CA GLY A 152 15.74 7.06 0.57
C GLY A 152 14.44 7.46 -0.13
N LYS A 153 14.07 6.77 -1.23
CA LYS A 153 12.80 6.98 -1.96
C LYS A 153 11.74 5.95 -1.62
N VAL A 154 12.09 4.89 -0.92
CA VAL A 154 11.13 3.90 -0.43
C VAL A 154 10.37 4.47 0.75
N MET A 155 9.04 4.50 0.65
CA MET A 155 8.14 4.97 1.70
C MET A 155 6.96 4.03 1.85
N MET A 156 6.46 3.89 3.07
CA MET A 156 5.31 3.07 3.40
C MET A 156 4.32 3.84 4.25
N TYR A 157 3.04 3.66 3.97
CA TYR A 157 1.93 4.11 4.80
C TYR A 157 1.03 2.92 5.11
N SER A 158 0.66 2.75 6.38
CA SER A 158 -0.23 1.68 6.81
C SER A 158 -1.21 2.19 7.87
N SER A 159 -2.45 1.73 7.80
CA SER A 159 -3.42 1.97 8.86
C SER A 159 -3.08 1.17 10.10
N TRP A 160 -2.59 -0.05 9.94
CA TRP A 160 -2.22 -0.94 11.03
C TRP A 160 -0.71 -0.90 11.32
N GLU A 161 -0.37 -0.80 12.62
CA GLU A 161 1.03 -0.66 13.06
C GLU A 161 1.89 -1.88 12.69
N SER A 162 1.35 -3.09 12.79
CA SER A 162 2.12 -4.33 12.64
C SER A 162 2.74 -4.53 11.26
N ILE A 163 2.27 -3.83 10.23
CA ILE A 163 2.85 -3.93 8.88
C ILE A 163 4.31 -3.46 8.86
N ARG A 164 4.69 -2.49 9.69
CA ARG A 164 6.09 -2.04 9.79
C ARG A 164 7.05 -3.18 10.17
N TYR A 165 6.58 -4.06 11.04
CA TYR A 165 7.36 -5.22 11.49
C TYR A 165 7.43 -6.28 10.39
N ALA A 166 6.34 -6.48 9.63
CA ALA A 166 6.31 -7.43 8.53
C ALA A 166 7.33 -7.09 7.42
N VAL A 167 7.59 -5.80 7.18
CA VAL A 167 8.58 -5.33 6.20
C VAL A 167 9.93 -4.96 6.82
N ASN A 168 10.03 -4.93 8.16
CA ASN A 168 11.20 -4.56 8.96
C ASN A 168 11.85 -3.24 8.48
N ASN A 169 11.07 -2.16 8.51
CA ASN A 169 11.51 -0.85 8.01
C ASN A 169 12.72 -0.29 8.78
N GLU A 170 12.91 -0.65 10.05
CA GLU A 170 14.06 -0.24 10.84
C GLU A 170 15.36 -0.82 10.27
N ARG A 171 15.40 -2.14 10.05
CA ARG A 171 16.56 -2.78 9.40
C ARG A 171 16.74 -2.28 7.97
N GLY A 172 15.66 -2.08 7.25
CA GLY A 172 15.65 -1.58 5.88
C GLY A 172 16.01 -0.10 5.74
N CYS A 173 16.01 0.67 6.84
CA CYS A 173 16.31 2.10 6.90
C CYS A 173 15.47 2.92 5.90
N PHE A 174 14.18 2.60 5.73
CA PHE A 174 13.26 3.39 4.92
C PHE A 174 12.09 3.95 5.76
N LYS A 175 11.44 4.97 5.23
CA LYS A 175 10.37 5.68 5.94
C LYS A 175 9.09 4.84 5.99
N ALA A 176 8.51 4.71 7.18
CA ALA A 176 7.22 4.06 7.39
C ALA A 176 6.37 4.89 8.36
N SER A 177 5.18 5.30 7.92
CA SER A 177 4.16 5.94 8.76
C SER A 177 3.02 4.95 8.94
N CYS A 178 2.97 4.34 10.11
CA CYS A 178 2.00 3.30 10.46
C CYS A 178 1.14 3.75 11.63
N ALA A 179 -0.11 3.32 11.67
CA ALA A 179 -1.06 3.76 12.68
C ALA A 179 -1.06 5.30 12.85
N HIS A 180 -0.94 5.80 14.05
CA HIS A 180 -1.01 7.23 14.38
C HIS A 180 0.33 7.99 14.21
N GLU A 181 1.28 7.42 13.48
CA GLU A 181 2.53 8.11 13.18
C GLU A 181 2.34 9.26 12.19
N PRO A 182 3.16 10.32 12.29
CA PRO A 182 3.01 11.48 11.43
C PRO A 182 3.31 11.19 9.96
N CYS A 183 2.74 11.99 9.08
CA CYS A 183 3.12 12.04 7.68
C CYS A 183 4.56 12.52 7.52
N TYR A 184 5.31 11.94 6.60
CA TYR A 184 6.69 12.38 6.32
C TYR A 184 6.77 13.63 5.46
N THR A 185 5.67 14.00 4.82
CA THR A 185 5.56 15.20 3.99
C THR A 185 5.11 16.37 4.86
N ASP A 186 5.88 17.46 4.88
CA ASP A 186 5.47 18.69 5.56
C ASP A 186 4.62 19.55 4.61
N SER A 187 3.31 19.47 4.78
CA SER A 187 2.34 20.29 4.05
C SER A 187 1.16 20.67 4.94
N TYR A 188 0.37 21.65 4.50
CA TYR A 188 -0.86 22.02 5.20
C TYR A 188 -1.85 20.84 5.28
N VAL A 189 -2.01 20.10 4.16
CA VAL A 189 -2.92 18.94 4.10
C VAL A 189 -2.43 17.83 5.03
N ALA A 190 -1.13 17.53 5.03
CA ALA A 190 -0.57 16.53 5.93
C ALA A 190 -0.79 16.88 7.42
N ARG A 191 -0.58 18.13 7.81
CA ARG A 191 -0.86 18.59 9.18
C ARG A 191 -2.34 18.49 9.53
N LEU A 192 -3.24 18.89 8.62
CA LEU A 192 -4.67 18.75 8.84
C LEU A 192 -5.10 17.29 9.04
N LEU A 193 -4.55 16.35 8.24
CA LEU A 193 -4.82 14.92 8.39
C LEU A 193 -4.32 14.37 9.74
N GLN A 194 -3.16 14.84 10.21
CA GLN A 194 -2.64 14.49 11.54
C GLN A 194 -3.52 15.03 12.67
N ASP A 195 -4.03 16.26 12.55
CA ASP A 195 -4.95 16.85 13.53
C ASP A 195 -6.28 16.07 13.58
N VAL A 196 -6.80 15.64 12.43
CA VAL A 196 -8.01 14.80 12.36
C VAL A 196 -7.75 13.44 12.99
N ASP A 197 -6.62 12.80 12.71
CA ASP A 197 -6.23 11.52 13.31
C ASP A 197 -6.13 11.62 14.83
N ALA A 198 -5.46 12.64 15.33
CA ALA A 198 -5.34 12.89 16.77
C ALA A 198 -6.69 13.20 17.44
N GLY A 199 -7.62 13.82 16.72
CA GLY A 199 -8.98 14.10 17.18
C GLY A 199 -9.93 12.91 17.11
N THR A 200 -9.53 11.80 16.47
CA THR A 200 -10.34 10.59 16.31
C THR A 200 -9.65 9.33 16.85
N PRO A 201 -9.11 9.35 18.08
CA PRO A 201 -8.44 8.18 18.64
C PRO A 201 -9.42 7.01 18.75
N ASN A 202 -8.96 5.81 18.49
CA ASN A 202 -9.75 4.58 18.48
C ASN A 202 -10.92 4.55 17.47
N ALA A 203 -10.83 5.33 16.38
CA ALA A 203 -11.81 5.28 15.31
C ALA A 203 -11.57 4.10 14.34
N GLY A 204 -10.39 3.46 14.39
CA GLY A 204 -10.06 2.23 13.69
C GLY A 204 -10.69 0.99 14.33
N PHE A 205 -10.38 -0.17 13.77
CA PHE A 205 -10.84 -1.45 14.30
C PHE A 205 -10.19 -1.77 15.66
N GLU A 206 -8.91 -1.41 15.79
CA GLU A 206 -8.13 -1.50 17.03
C GLU A 206 -7.52 -0.14 17.38
N ALA A 207 -7.12 0.05 18.64
CA ALA A 207 -6.48 1.28 19.11
C ALA A 207 -5.12 1.56 18.42
N SER A 208 -4.52 0.55 17.80
CA SER A 208 -3.29 0.64 17.01
C SER A 208 -3.54 0.90 15.52
N GLU A 209 -4.74 1.30 15.16
CA GLU A 209 -5.15 1.52 13.76
C GLU A 209 -5.65 2.94 13.53
N ARG A 210 -5.12 3.54 12.48
CA ARG A 210 -5.61 4.78 11.91
C ARG A 210 -6.69 4.49 10.87
N LEU A 211 -7.63 5.42 10.67
CA LEU A 211 -8.62 5.30 9.60
C LEU A 211 -7.94 5.25 8.21
N ASP A 212 -8.40 4.35 7.35
CA ASP A 212 -7.87 4.17 5.99
C ASP A 212 -7.93 5.45 5.15
N CYS A 213 -8.94 6.26 5.31
CA CYS A 213 -9.06 7.54 4.58
C CYS A 213 -7.94 8.52 4.95
N ILE A 214 -7.46 8.51 6.20
CA ILE A 214 -6.33 9.34 6.65
C ILE A 214 -5.02 8.75 6.10
N THR A 215 -4.83 7.44 6.20
CA THR A 215 -3.68 6.73 5.61
C THR A 215 -3.55 7.02 4.12
N TYR A 216 -4.64 6.90 3.39
CA TYR A 216 -4.72 7.22 1.97
C TYR A 216 -4.36 8.68 1.70
N GLY A 217 -4.94 9.62 2.45
CA GLY A 217 -4.66 11.05 2.30
C GLY A 217 -3.19 11.38 2.50
N MET A 218 -2.55 10.83 3.54
CA MET A 218 -1.13 11.04 3.80
C MET A 218 -0.24 10.41 2.70
N ALA A 219 -0.57 9.20 2.26
CA ALA A 219 0.15 8.55 1.18
C ALA A 219 0.06 9.34 -0.14
N MET A 220 -1.13 9.82 -0.48
CA MET A 220 -1.36 10.64 -1.68
C MET A 220 -0.63 11.98 -1.61
N GLU A 221 -0.66 12.66 -0.46
CA GLU A 221 0.06 13.91 -0.28
C GLU A 221 1.57 13.73 -0.47
N THR A 222 2.12 12.65 0.08
CA THR A 222 3.53 12.29 -0.12
C THR A 222 3.83 11.96 -1.58
N LEU A 223 3.00 11.14 -2.23
CA LEU A 223 3.19 10.77 -3.63
C LEU A 223 3.21 12.00 -4.55
N MET A 224 2.33 12.98 -4.27
CA MET A 224 2.21 14.20 -5.07
C MET A 224 3.32 15.24 -4.81
N LYS A 225 3.91 15.25 -3.61
CA LYS A 225 4.89 16.26 -3.21
C LYS A 225 6.32 15.78 -3.30
N GLU A 226 6.57 14.57 -2.82
CA GLU A 226 7.92 14.02 -2.71
C GLU A 226 8.35 13.25 -3.96
N HIS A 227 7.38 12.73 -4.73
CA HIS A 227 7.64 11.87 -5.89
C HIS A 227 8.64 10.73 -5.59
N PRO A 228 8.40 9.96 -4.50
CA PRO A 228 9.33 8.95 -4.03
C PRO A 228 9.60 7.82 -5.04
#